data_c8d5341e10fbc48526810309a9e4d51f
#
_entry.id   c8d5341e10fbc48526810309a9e4d51f
#
_cell.length_a   1.000
_cell.length_b   1.000
_cell.length_c   1.000
_cell.angle_alpha   90.00
_cell.angle_beta   90.00
_cell.angle_gamma   90.00
#
_symmetry.space_group_name_H-M   'P 1'
#
loop_
_entity.id
_entity.type
_entity.pdbx_description
1 polymer ?
#
loop_
_entity_poly.entity_id
_entity_poly.type
_entity_poly.pdbx_seq_one_letter_code
_entity_poly.pdbx_strand_id
1 'polypeptide(L)'
;MNRKYKSLWPVIMFVVLSGLQLIGLPAFAQGPGPGQRIPLPPIPIKGDTTHTLSKHFTPASAATKTPDAKGFIQRWLVLEPVKKEIDRNNIFTDNYLRTTFSNDNFSGDYTTVPKNGETVKVGNQELKWYALDSKAFNFNLYHFTYALNKPKYGILVWLVTVINCPEEIQNVRIAAGCNSGSMWWLNGQEALLLSGDRDMIADNGTSARLTLKKGKNIIRGAVINGPGMANFCVRFLDEKGTPVKNLSISYE
;
A
#
# COMPACT_ATOMS: atom_id res chain seq x y z
N MET A 1 -16.33 57.25 -66.43
CA MET A 1 -15.32 57.67 -67.42
C MET A 1 -14.28 56.62 -67.53
N ASN A 2 -14.22 55.99 -68.75
CA ASN A 2 -13.06 55.37 -69.41
C ASN A 2 -12.22 54.31 -68.64
N ARG A 3 -11.98 53.19 -69.06
CA ARG A 3 -11.76 52.41 -70.30
C ARG A 3 -10.84 51.27 -69.92
N LYS A 4 -11.16 50.01 -70.26
CA LYS A 4 -10.48 49.09 -71.18
C LYS A 4 -9.01 48.83 -70.87
N TYR A 5 -8.55 47.57 -70.78
CA TYR A 5 -8.34 46.64 -71.90
C TYR A 5 -8.06 45.22 -71.41
N LYS A 6 -8.48 44.29 -72.27
CA LYS A 6 -8.23 42.85 -72.26
C LYS A 6 -6.74 42.56 -72.61
N SER A 7 -6.18 41.48 -72.15
CA SER A 7 -5.39 40.63 -73.00
C SER A 7 -5.37 39.17 -72.47
N LEU A 8 -5.85 38.31 -73.32
CA LEU A 8 -5.70 36.88 -73.26
C LEU A 8 -4.34 36.47 -73.77
N TRP A 9 -3.65 35.63 -73.08
CA TRP A 9 -2.62 34.77 -73.63
C TRP A 9 -2.69 33.40 -72.94
N PRO A 10 -2.66 32.26 -73.74
CA PRO A 10 -2.71 30.94 -73.19
C PRO A 10 -1.29 30.48 -72.80
N VAL A 11 -1.11 30.09 -71.60
CA VAL A 11 0.13 29.42 -71.20
C VAL A 11 -0.11 27.93 -71.19
N ILE A 12 0.66 27.26 -72.02
CA ILE A 12 0.78 25.86 -72.22
C ILE A 12 1.14 25.16 -70.90
N MET A 13 0.28 24.22 -70.53
CA MET A 13 0.46 23.39 -69.36
C MET A 13 1.43 22.22 -69.68
N PHE A 14 2.69 22.33 -69.25
CA PHE A 14 3.59 21.16 -69.19
C PHE A 14 3.22 20.29 -68.01
N VAL A 15 2.63 19.16 -68.28
CA VAL A 15 2.43 18.09 -67.27
C VAL A 15 3.79 17.39 -67.13
N VAL A 16 4.52 17.71 -66.05
CA VAL A 16 5.62 16.88 -65.61
C VAL A 16 5.06 15.83 -64.65
N LEU A 17 4.92 14.63 -65.18
CA LEU A 17 4.70 13.44 -64.33
C LEU A 17 6.01 13.13 -63.58
N SER A 18 6.21 13.74 -62.41
CA SER A 18 7.18 13.26 -61.46
C SER A 18 6.56 12.14 -60.66
N GLY A 19 7.03 10.92 -60.88
CA GLY A 19 6.66 9.75 -60.10
C GLY A 19 6.99 9.95 -58.62
N LEU A 20 5.96 10.19 -57.81
CA LEU A 20 6.08 10.08 -56.35
C LEU A 20 6.18 8.59 -56.00
N GLN A 21 7.38 8.13 -55.73
CA GLN A 21 7.56 6.88 -54.99
C GLN A 21 6.94 7.09 -53.61
N LEU A 22 5.82 6.46 -53.37
CA LEU A 22 5.25 6.30 -52.02
C LEU A 22 6.26 5.50 -51.19
N ILE A 23 7.11 6.20 -50.45
CA ILE A 23 7.87 5.60 -49.34
C ILE A 23 6.80 5.20 -48.33
N GLY A 24 6.54 3.89 -48.25
CA GLY A 24 5.66 3.32 -47.26
C GLY A 24 6.09 3.72 -45.88
N LEU A 25 5.34 4.62 -45.25
CA LEU A 25 5.49 4.88 -43.80
C LEU A 25 5.27 3.56 -43.09
N PRO A 26 6.12 3.19 -42.14
CA PRO A 26 5.87 2.01 -41.31
C PRO A 26 4.48 2.16 -40.69
N ALA A 27 3.64 1.17 -40.90
CA ALA A 27 2.36 1.11 -40.23
C ALA A 27 2.64 1.17 -38.72
N PHE A 28 2.33 2.27 -38.09
CA PHE A 28 2.29 2.33 -36.63
C PHE A 28 1.28 1.27 -36.19
N ALA A 29 1.75 0.25 -35.51
CA ALA A 29 0.90 -0.75 -34.89
C ALA A 29 -0.10 0.03 -34.01
N GLN A 30 -1.36 0.03 -34.42
CA GLN A 30 -2.42 0.60 -33.59
C GLN A 30 -2.44 -0.22 -32.32
N GLY A 31 -2.18 0.44 -31.20
CA GLY A 31 -2.35 -0.19 -29.89
C GLY A 31 -3.80 -0.70 -29.75
N PRO A 32 -4.02 -1.68 -28.91
CA PRO A 32 -5.34 -2.26 -28.71
C PRO A 32 -6.32 -1.15 -28.34
N GLY A 33 -7.46 -1.13 -29.04
CA GLY A 33 -8.52 -0.17 -28.78
C GLY A 33 -9.07 -0.27 -27.36
N PRO A 34 -9.80 0.77 -26.87
CA PRO A 34 -10.41 0.73 -25.55
C PRO A 34 -11.29 -0.50 -25.39
N GLY A 35 -10.95 -1.38 -24.44
CA GLY A 35 -11.67 -2.62 -24.15
C GLY A 35 -11.06 -3.91 -24.70
N GLN A 36 -10.07 -3.87 -25.57
CA GLN A 36 -9.32 -5.06 -25.94
C GLN A 36 -8.24 -5.36 -24.90
N ARG A 37 -8.50 -6.36 -24.03
CA ARG A 37 -7.46 -6.92 -23.17
C ARG A 37 -6.54 -7.78 -24.07
N ILE A 38 -5.29 -7.38 -24.21
CA ILE A 38 -4.26 -8.29 -24.71
C ILE A 38 -4.15 -9.39 -23.66
N PRO A 39 -4.40 -10.68 -24.03
CA PRO A 39 -4.07 -11.76 -23.10
C PRO A 39 -2.56 -11.69 -22.84
N LEU A 40 -2.19 -11.38 -21.61
CA LEU A 40 -0.79 -11.53 -21.22
C LEU A 40 -0.43 -13.02 -21.44
N PRO A 41 0.71 -13.32 -22.08
CA PRO A 41 1.17 -14.69 -22.20
C PRO A 41 1.24 -15.28 -20.78
N PRO A 42 0.84 -16.54 -20.58
CA PRO A 42 0.98 -17.17 -19.28
C PRO A 42 2.43 -17.05 -18.85
N ILE A 43 2.68 -16.32 -17.77
CA ILE A 43 4.01 -16.24 -17.17
C ILE A 43 4.35 -17.68 -16.76
N PRO A 44 5.38 -18.31 -17.32
CA PRO A 44 5.77 -19.63 -16.87
C PRO A 44 6.19 -19.51 -15.42
N ILE A 45 5.34 -20.00 -14.51
CA ILE A 45 5.65 -20.08 -13.09
C ILE A 45 6.68 -21.20 -12.92
N LYS A 46 7.91 -20.97 -13.34
CA LYS A 46 9.10 -21.65 -12.86
C LYS A 46 9.60 -20.86 -11.66
N GLY A 47 8.94 -20.96 -10.54
CA GLY A 47 9.33 -20.35 -9.27
C GLY A 47 8.91 -21.27 -8.15
N ASP A 48 9.74 -21.30 -7.15
CA ASP A 48 9.49 -21.92 -5.85
C ASP A 48 8.03 -21.72 -5.44
N THR A 49 7.20 -22.74 -5.60
CA THR A 49 5.78 -22.72 -5.25
C THR A 49 5.53 -22.86 -3.75
N THR A 50 6.58 -23.06 -2.97
CA THR A 50 6.51 -23.10 -1.51
C THR A 50 6.53 -21.68 -0.94
N HIS A 51 5.37 -21.08 -0.85
CA HIS A 51 5.20 -19.82 -0.14
C HIS A 51 5.11 -20.11 1.37
N THR A 52 6.24 -20.02 2.04
CA THR A 52 6.31 -20.19 3.49
C THR A 52 6.50 -18.84 4.17
N LEU A 53 5.95 -18.67 5.37
CA LEU A 53 6.18 -17.46 6.16
C LEU A 53 7.68 -17.22 6.37
N SER A 54 8.47 -18.27 6.57
CA SER A 54 9.91 -18.21 6.86
C SER A 54 10.74 -17.56 5.76
N LYS A 55 10.24 -17.47 4.53
CA LYS A 55 10.93 -16.76 3.44
C LYS A 55 11.01 -15.25 3.69
N HIS A 56 9.95 -14.66 4.20
CA HIS A 56 9.76 -13.21 4.34
C HIS A 56 9.73 -12.74 5.78
N PHE A 57 9.43 -13.64 6.71
CA PHE A 57 9.22 -13.34 8.12
C PHE A 57 9.96 -14.32 9.01
N THR A 58 10.24 -13.88 10.23
CA THR A 58 10.62 -14.77 11.35
C THR A 58 9.58 -14.65 12.45
N PRO A 59 9.25 -15.73 13.17
CA PRO A 59 8.45 -15.61 14.38
C PRO A 59 9.09 -14.62 15.34
N ALA A 60 8.31 -13.70 15.88
CA ALA A 60 8.82 -12.76 16.87
C ALA A 60 9.17 -13.52 18.18
N SER A 61 10.31 -13.18 18.76
CA SER A 61 10.72 -13.69 20.07
C SER A 61 10.17 -12.81 21.20
N ALA A 62 10.15 -13.32 22.41
CA ALA A 62 9.78 -12.55 23.60
C ALA A 62 10.76 -11.39 23.89
N ALA A 63 12.02 -11.48 23.41
CA ALA A 63 12.98 -10.38 23.53
C ALA A 63 12.53 -9.17 22.71
N THR A 64 12.72 -7.97 23.23
CA THR A 64 12.44 -6.73 22.51
C THR A 64 13.39 -6.56 21.32
N LYS A 65 12.95 -5.81 20.32
CA LYS A 65 13.72 -5.49 19.10
C LYS A 65 13.79 -3.97 18.93
N THR A 66 14.91 -3.45 18.46
CA THR A 66 15.00 -2.05 18.02
C THR A 66 14.42 -1.88 16.61
N PRO A 67 14.02 -0.70 16.20
CA PRO A 67 13.78 -0.39 14.79
C PRO A 67 14.99 -0.71 13.93
N ASP A 68 14.79 -0.87 12.64
CA ASP A 68 15.91 -1.07 11.70
C ASP A 68 16.83 0.17 11.61
N ALA A 69 17.90 0.08 10.82
CA ALA A 69 18.87 1.17 10.65
C ALA A 69 18.24 2.47 10.12
N LYS A 70 17.09 2.39 9.45
CA LYS A 70 16.31 3.52 8.94
C LYS A 70 15.13 3.91 9.83
N GLY A 71 14.97 3.27 11.00
CA GLY A 71 13.93 3.54 11.96
C GLY A 71 12.59 2.81 11.70
N PHE A 72 12.51 1.92 10.72
CA PHE A 72 11.27 1.21 10.42
C PHE A 72 10.95 0.15 11.46
N ILE A 73 9.65 0.03 11.77
CA ILE A 73 9.09 -0.95 12.69
C ILE A 73 8.82 -2.23 11.91
N GLN A 74 9.59 -3.27 12.19
CA GLN A 74 9.50 -4.55 11.51
C GLN A 74 8.70 -5.62 12.27
N ARG A 75 8.43 -5.41 13.56
CA ARG A 75 7.72 -6.36 14.45
C ARG A 75 6.27 -6.00 14.59
N TRP A 76 5.39 -6.97 14.29
CA TRP A 76 3.94 -6.80 14.33
C TRP A 76 3.23 -8.06 14.78
N LEU A 77 2.17 -7.90 15.57
CA LEU A 77 1.06 -8.84 15.60
C LEU A 77 0.19 -8.56 14.37
N VAL A 78 -0.05 -9.58 13.57
CA VAL A 78 -0.79 -9.48 12.32
C VAL A 78 -1.95 -10.47 12.37
N LEU A 79 -3.18 -9.99 12.20
CA LEU A 79 -4.35 -10.82 12.12
C LEU A 79 -4.45 -11.43 10.72
N GLU A 80 -4.92 -12.67 10.62
CA GLU A 80 -5.35 -13.22 9.34
C GLU A 80 -6.29 -12.27 8.61
N PRO A 81 -6.29 -12.24 7.27
CA PRO A 81 -7.07 -11.25 6.52
C PRO A 81 -8.58 -11.45 6.69
N VAL A 82 -9.27 -10.38 7.00
CA VAL A 82 -10.73 -10.29 6.85
C VAL A 82 -11.01 -10.18 5.36
N LYS A 83 -11.73 -11.16 4.79
CA LYS A 83 -12.14 -11.10 3.38
C LYS A 83 -13.18 -10.00 3.19
N LYS A 84 -12.95 -9.16 2.18
CA LYS A 84 -13.85 -8.07 1.78
C LYS A 84 -14.20 -8.22 0.30
N GLU A 85 -15.43 -7.86 -0.04
CA GLU A 85 -15.84 -7.75 -1.45
C GLU A 85 -15.44 -6.38 -1.98
N ILE A 86 -14.22 -6.32 -2.50
CA ILE A 86 -13.61 -5.10 -3.04
C ILE A 86 -13.23 -5.36 -4.49
N ASP A 87 -13.78 -4.58 -5.39
CA ASP A 87 -13.43 -4.60 -6.80
C ASP A 87 -12.57 -3.37 -7.20
N ARG A 88 -12.28 -3.24 -8.48
CA ARG A 88 -11.48 -2.13 -9.01
C ARG A 88 -12.18 -0.77 -8.97
N ASN A 89 -13.49 -0.76 -8.75
CA ASN A 89 -14.31 0.46 -8.73
C ASN A 89 -14.47 1.00 -7.30
N ASN A 90 -14.03 0.25 -6.28
CA ASN A 90 -14.07 0.73 -4.92
C ASN A 90 -13.10 1.91 -4.74
N ILE A 91 -13.62 3.01 -4.23
CA ILE A 91 -12.83 4.19 -3.87
C ILE A 91 -12.65 4.21 -2.37
N PHE A 92 -11.43 4.14 -1.91
CA PHE A 92 -11.09 4.18 -0.48
C PHE A 92 -11.12 5.63 0.04
N THR A 93 -12.32 6.20 0.17
CA THR A 93 -12.50 7.51 0.79
C THR A 93 -12.31 7.44 2.30
N ASP A 94 -12.07 8.58 2.95
CA ASP A 94 -11.94 8.69 4.40
C ASP A 94 -13.15 8.09 5.12
N ASN A 95 -14.36 8.41 4.66
CA ASN A 95 -15.60 7.89 5.26
C ASN A 95 -15.73 6.38 5.08
N TYR A 96 -15.39 5.86 3.89
CA TYR A 96 -15.40 4.42 3.63
C TYR A 96 -14.44 3.69 4.57
N LEU A 97 -13.22 4.19 4.75
CA LEU A 97 -12.22 3.59 5.62
C LEU A 97 -12.66 3.59 7.08
N ARG A 98 -13.11 4.74 7.62
CA ARG A 98 -13.60 4.83 9.00
C ARG A 98 -14.77 3.88 9.26
N THR A 99 -15.74 3.85 8.36
CA THR A 99 -16.90 2.95 8.48
C THR A 99 -16.47 1.48 8.44
N THR A 100 -15.64 1.11 7.46
CA THR A 100 -15.19 -0.28 7.29
C THR A 100 -14.36 -0.73 8.49
N PHE A 101 -13.41 0.07 8.97
CA PHE A 101 -12.58 -0.29 10.11
C PHE A 101 -13.35 -0.30 11.43
N SER A 102 -14.41 0.50 11.56
CA SER A 102 -15.31 0.42 12.71
C SER A 102 -16.14 -0.87 12.70
N ASN A 103 -16.72 -1.22 11.57
CA ASN A 103 -17.61 -2.39 11.44
C ASN A 103 -16.88 -3.72 11.54
N ASP A 104 -15.65 -3.80 10.99
CA ASP A 104 -14.82 -5.00 10.98
C ASP A 104 -13.75 -5.00 12.06
N ASN A 105 -13.98 -4.30 13.15
CA ASN A 105 -13.05 -4.23 14.26
C ASN A 105 -13.03 -5.55 15.06
N PHE A 106 -11.82 -5.98 15.45
CA PHE A 106 -11.65 -7.19 16.27
C PHE A 106 -11.86 -6.93 17.76
N SER A 107 -11.83 -5.71 18.21
CA SER A 107 -12.05 -5.27 19.58
C SER A 107 -12.52 -3.81 19.59
N GLY A 108 -13.52 -3.50 20.40
CA GLY A 108 -14.00 -2.14 20.61
C GLY A 108 -12.99 -1.22 21.32
N ASP A 109 -12.03 -1.81 22.02
CA ASP A 109 -10.92 -1.10 22.67
C ASP A 109 -9.70 -1.08 21.74
N TYR A 110 -9.36 0.11 21.25
CA TYR A 110 -8.24 0.33 20.34
C TYR A 110 -6.87 0.26 21.04
N THR A 111 -6.82 -0.02 22.34
CA THR A 111 -5.59 -0.27 23.11
C THR A 111 -5.35 -1.76 23.41
N THR A 112 -6.26 -2.64 22.99
CA THR A 112 -6.10 -4.08 23.16
C THR A 112 -4.87 -4.58 22.39
N VAL A 113 -4.00 -5.32 23.09
CA VAL A 113 -2.87 -6.07 22.50
C VAL A 113 -3.22 -7.54 22.50
N PRO A 114 -3.49 -8.17 21.36
CA PRO A 114 -3.79 -9.59 21.26
C PRO A 114 -2.58 -10.45 21.61
N LYS A 115 -2.82 -11.73 21.93
CA LYS A 115 -1.73 -12.69 22.12
C LYS A 115 -1.37 -13.39 20.81
N ASN A 116 -0.08 -13.71 20.66
CA ASN A 116 0.35 -14.56 19.54
C ASN A 116 -0.38 -15.91 19.57
N GLY A 117 -0.96 -16.30 18.45
CA GLY A 117 -1.74 -17.54 18.32
C GLY A 117 -3.18 -17.45 18.81
N GLU A 118 -3.60 -16.34 19.42
CA GLU A 118 -4.98 -16.09 19.82
C GLU A 118 -5.89 -16.05 18.59
N THR A 119 -7.11 -16.57 18.76
CA THR A 119 -8.16 -16.52 17.75
C THR A 119 -9.20 -15.49 18.16
N VAL A 120 -9.67 -14.71 17.20
CA VAL A 120 -10.69 -13.69 17.40
C VAL A 120 -11.74 -13.78 16.29
N LYS A 121 -12.99 -13.47 16.64
CA LYS A 121 -14.09 -13.40 15.68
C LYS A 121 -14.23 -11.98 15.14
N VAL A 122 -14.18 -11.82 13.81
CA VAL A 122 -14.49 -10.57 13.11
C VAL A 122 -15.62 -10.84 12.12
N GLY A 123 -16.77 -10.24 12.37
CA GLY A 123 -17.99 -10.61 11.64
C GLY A 123 -18.29 -12.10 11.80
N ASN A 124 -18.36 -12.84 10.70
CA ASN A 124 -18.58 -14.30 10.68
C ASN A 124 -17.28 -15.11 10.49
N GLN A 125 -16.12 -14.46 10.53
CA GLN A 125 -14.81 -15.08 10.29
C GLN A 125 -14.09 -15.27 11.63
N GLU A 126 -13.55 -16.47 11.84
CA GLU A 126 -12.63 -16.77 12.94
C GLU A 126 -11.21 -16.67 12.42
N LEU A 127 -10.41 -15.77 13.01
CA LEU A 127 -9.12 -15.34 12.51
C LEU A 127 -8.06 -15.42 13.61
N LYS A 128 -6.84 -15.80 13.23
CA LYS A 128 -5.73 -16.03 14.15
C LYS A 128 -4.67 -14.93 14.06
N TRP A 129 -4.08 -14.57 15.20
CA TRP A 129 -2.99 -13.62 15.32
C TRP A 129 -1.60 -14.30 15.18
N TYR A 130 -0.71 -13.63 14.51
CA TYR A 130 0.69 -14.04 14.31
C TYR A 130 1.65 -12.93 14.73
N ALA A 131 2.54 -13.20 15.69
CA ALA A 131 3.63 -12.30 16.03
C ALA A 131 4.81 -12.58 15.09
N LEU A 132 5.14 -11.60 14.23
CA LEU A 132 6.13 -11.76 13.16
C LEU A 132 7.08 -10.57 13.09
N ASP A 133 8.34 -10.87 12.76
CA ASP A 133 9.34 -9.90 12.35
C ASP A 133 9.49 -9.96 10.82
N SER A 134 9.23 -8.84 10.12
CA SER A 134 9.57 -8.74 8.71
C SER A 134 11.08 -8.74 8.50
N LYS A 135 11.56 -9.44 7.48
CA LYS A 135 12.95 -9.43 7.04
C LYS A 135 13.32 -8.20 6.21
N ALA A 136 12.31 -7.45 5.74
CA ALA A 136 12.45 -6.20 5.01
C ALA A 136 12.01 -5.00 5.87
N PHE A 137 12.29 -3.78 5.43
CA PHE A 137 11.83 -2.56 6.10
C PHE A 137 10.30 -2.42 6.07
N ASN A 138 9.66 -2.97 5.06
CA ASN A 138 8.21 -3.03 4.89
C ASN A 138 7.67 -4.41 5.29
N PHE A 139 6.40 -4.45 5.62
CA PHE A 139 5.67 -5.69 5.86
C PHE A 139 4.83 -6.03 4.61
N ASN A 140 5.13 -7.16 3.97
CA ASN A 140 4.45 -7.60 2.77
C ASN A 140 3.25 -8.48 3.11
N LEU A 141 2.05 -7.89 3.13
CA LEU A 141 0.80 -8.59 3.44
C LEU A 141 0.42 -9.61 2.37
N TYR A 142 0.79 -9.38 1.11
CA TYR A 142 0.56 -10.35 0.04
C TYR A 142 1.30 -11.67 0.34
N HIS A 143 2.57 -11.60 0.72
CA HIS A 143 3.33 -12.80 1.10
C HIS A 143 2.84 -13.43 2.40
N PHE A 144 2.39 -12.62 3.35
CA PHE A 144 1.79 -13.12 4.59
C PHE A 144 0.54 -13.95 4.31
N THR A 145 -0.42 -13.39 3.59
CA THR A 145 -1.69 -14.07 3.29
C THR A 145 -1.50 -15.28 2.38
N TYR A 146 -0.58 -15.17 1.41
CA TYR A 146 -0.28 -16.26 0.50
C TYR A 146 0.35 -17.47 1.21
N ALA A 147 1.28 -17.23 2.12
CA ALA A 147 1.92 -18.28 2.91
C ALA A 147 0.95 -19.01 3.85
N LEU A 148 -0.14 -18.36 4.24
CA LEU A 148 -1.22 -18.96 5.04
C LEU A 148 -2.33 -19.60 4.20
N ASN A 149 -2.20 -19.61 2.87
CA ASN A 149 -3.25 -20.02 1.93
C ASN A 149 -4.59 -19.28 2.16
N LYS A 150 -4.49 -17.98 2.45
CA LYS A 150 -5.61 -17.07 2.68
C LYS A 150 -5.83 -16.15 1.47
N PRO A 151 -6.99 -15.48 1.35
CA PRO A 151 -7.22 -14.48 0.30
C PRO A 151 -6.12 -13.42 0.26
N LYS A 152 -5.66 -13.09 -0.94
CA LYS A 152 -4.60 -12.09 -1.20
C LYS A 152 -5.14 -10.74 -1.62
N TYR A 153 -6.35 -10.73 -2.17
CA TYR A 153 -7.04 -9.57 -2.72
C TYR A 153 -8.40 -9.41 -2.08
N GLY A 154 -8.91 -8.18 -2.03
CA GLY A 154 -10.13 -7.89 -1.33
C GLY A 154 -9.99 -8.24 0.15
N ILE A 155 -9.04 -7.63 0.82
CA ILE A 155 -8.69 -7.96 2.21
C ILE A 155 -8.57 -6.70 3.07
N LEU A 156 -8.90 -6.89 4.34
CA LEU A 156 -8.57 -5.97 5.43
C LEU A 156 -7.70 -6.75 6.42
N VAL A 157 -6.59 -6.15 6.84
CA VAL A 157 -5.66 -6.76 7.80
C VAL A 157 -5.47 -5.82 8.97
N TRP A 158 -5.67 -6.35 10.19
CA TRP A 158 -5.39 -5.66 11.43
C TRP A 158 -3.96 -5.93 11.91
N LEU A 159 -3.36 -4.91 12.51
CA LEU A 159 -1.97 -4.89 12.93
C LEU A 159 -1.88 -4.26 14.33
N VAL A 160 -1.06 -4.85 15.19
CA VAL A 160 -0.76 -4.27 16.50
C VAL A 160 0.75 -4.42 16.77
N THR A 161 1.35 -3.40 17.35
CA THR A 161 2.71 -3.46 17.88
C THR A 161 2.83 -2.59 19.13
N VAL A 162 3.75 -2.93 19.99
CA VAL A 162 4.02 -2.21 21.23
C VAL A 162 5.37 -1.53 21.13
N ILE A 163 5.37 -0.23 21.35
CA ILE A 163 6.56 0.61 21.38
C ILE A 163 6.87 0.96 22.83
N ASN A 164 8.06 0.62 23.30
CA ASN A 164 8.52 0.94 24.64
C ASN A 164 9.58 2.05 24.56
N CYS A 165 9.26 3.20 25.13
CA CYS A 165 10.14 4.36 25.16
C CYS A 165 10.82 4.49 26.54
N PRO A 166 12.16 4.65 26.61
CA PRO A 166 12.85 4.85 27.88
C PRO A 166 12.47 6.17 28.57
N GLU A 167 12.06 7.14 27.77
CA GLU A 167 11.60 8.47 28.20
C GLU A 167 10.44 8.95 27.31
N GLU A 168 9.77 9.99 27.70
CA GLU A 168 8.76 10.63 26.88
C GLU A 168 9.42 11.33 25.67
N ILE A 169 8.85 11.15 24.49
CA ILE A 169 9.33 11.78 23.25
C ILE A 169 8.19 12.61 22.67
N GLN A 170 8.33 13.92 22.73
CA GLN A 170 7.35 14.87 22.23
C GLN A 170 7.59 15.22 20.76
N ASN A 171 6.57 15.77 20.11
CA ASN A 171 6.62 16.29 18.74
C ASN A 171 7.02 15.28 17.66
N VAL A 172 6.80 14.00 17.92
CA VAL A 172 7.02 12.94 16.91
C VAL A 172 5.85 12.87 15.94
N ARG A 173 6.09 12.25 14.77
CA ARG A 173 5.06 11.91 13.80
C ARG A 173 5.14 10.43 13.48
N ILE A 174 3.99 9.77 13.33
CA ILE A 174 3.92 8.52 12.61
C ILE A 174 4.08 8.84 11.13
N ALA A 175 5.05 8.23 10.49
CA ALA A 175 5.23 8.26 9.04
C ALA A 175 4.97 6.86 8.49
N ALA A 176 4.03 6.76 7.57
CA ALA A 176 3.62 5.48 7.00
C ALA A 176 3.54 5.53 5.48
N GLY A 177 3.72 4.38 4.87
CA GLY A 177 3.40 4.10 3.49
C GLY A 177 2.60 2.80 3.40
N CYS A 178 1.61 2.74 2.52
CA CYS A 178 0.87 1.52 2.24
C CYS A 178 0.39 1.49 0.80
N ASN A 179 0.10 0.29 0.29
CA ASN A 179 -0.75 0.18 -0.89
C ASN A 179 -2.21 0.37 -0.47
N SER A 180 -2.98 1.02 -1.34
CA SER A 180 -4.40 1.35 -1.09
C SER A 180 -4.62 2.14 0.21
N GLY A 181 -5.61 1.80 1.03
CA GLY A 181 -5.97 2.58 2.21
C GLY A 181 -5.46 2.01 3.53
N SER A 182 -5.12 2.87 4.48
CA SER A 182 -4.80 2.46 5.84
C SER A 182 -5.17 3.50 6.88
N MET A 183 -5.31 3.05 8.12
CA MET A 183 -5.57 3.92 9.27
C MET A 183 -4.76 3.44 10.47
N TRP A 184 -4.24 4.40 11.24
CA TRP A 184 -3.31 4.15 12.32
C TRP A 184 -3.76 4.87 13.59
N TRP A 185 -3.67 4.18 14.71
CA TRP A 185 -3.99 4.71 16.05
C TRP A 185 -2.76 4.60 16.94
N LEU A 186 -2.59 5.60 17.78
CA LEU A 186 -1.60 5.61 18.85
C LEU A 186 -2.35 5.68 20.19
N ASN A 187 -2.14 4.70 21.05
CA ASN A 187 -2.78 4.63 22.38
C ASN A 187 -4.31 4.82 22.31
N GLY A 188 -4.95 4.22 21.31
CA GLY A 188 -6.39 4.28 21.11
C GLY A 188 -6.91 5.53 20.38
N GLN A 189 -6.07 6.52 20.11
CA GLN A 189 -6.45 7.74 19.39
C GLN A 189 -6.07 7.66 17.92
N GLU A 190 -6.98 8.07 17.02
CA GLU A 190 -6.69 8.19 15.60
C GLU A 190 -5.49 9.12 15.38
N ALA A 191 -4.46 8.65 14.70
CA ALA A 191 -3.24 9.37 14.46
C ALA A 191 -3.01 9.70 12.99
N LEU A 192 -3.33 8.77 12.09
CA LEU A 192 -3.08 8.94 10.65
C LEU A 192 -4.09 8.14 9.85
N LEU A 193 -4.67 8.75 8.84
CA LEU A 193 -5.51 8.12 7.83
C LEU A 193 -4.90 8.35 6.44
N LEU A 194 -4.71 7.29 5.70
CA LEU A 194 -4.24 7.30 4.32
C LEU A 194 -5.33 6.73 3.42
N SER A 195 -6.05 7.60 2.75
CA SER A 195 -7.13 7.25 1.83
C SER A 195 -6.67 7.26 0.37
N GLY A 196 -7.51 6.75 -0.52
CA GLY A 196 -7.26 6.66 -1.95
C GLY A 196 -6.58 5.35 -2.36
N ASP A 197 -6.31 5.25 -3.67
CA ASP A 197 -5.49 4.20 -4.24
C ASP A 197 -4.04 4.67 -4.26
N ARG A 198 -3.18 3.97 -3.52
CA ARG A 198 -1.83 4.44 -3.21
C ARG A 198 -0.80 3.37 -3.53
N ASP A 199 0.37 3.82 -3.95
CA ASP A 199 1.58 2.99 -3.96
C ASP A 199 2.25 3.02 -2.58
N MET A 200 2.87 1.90 -2.21
CA MET A 200 3.65 1.82 -0.97
C MET A 200 4.98 2.56 -1.15
N ILE A 201 4.98 3.82 -0.77
CA ILE A 201 6.15 4.69 -0.73
C ILE A 201 6.41 5.03 0.75
N ALA A 202 7.65 4.88 1.20
CA ALA A 202 8.02 5.22 2.56
C ALA A 202 7.70 6.70 2.87
N ASP A 203 7.09 6.93 4.05
CA ASP A 203 6.72 8.26 4.54
C ASP A 203 5.73 9.04 3.63
N ASN A 204 5.00 8.35 2.77
CA ASN A 204 4.04 8.98 1.87
C ASN A 204 2.88 9.67 2.63
N GLY A 205 2.67 9.31 3.88
CA GLY A 205 1.77 10.02 4.79
C GLY A 205 2.37 10.18 6.17
N THR A 206 2.12 11.34 6.80
CA THR A 206 2.58 11.64 8.15
C THR A 206 1.43 12.16 9.00
N SER A 207 1.41 11.75 10.27
CA SER A 207 0.44 12.26 11.25
C SER A 207 0.68 13.73 11.59
N ALA A 208 -0.27 14.33 12.32
CA ALA A 208 0.04 15.48 13.17
C ALA A 208 1.12 15.12 14.20
N ARG A 209 1.60 16.12 14.96
CA ARG A 209 2.56 15.88 16.02
C ARG A 209 1.90 15.15 17.19
N LEU A 210 2.61 14.14 17.67
CA LEU A 210 2.17 13.23 18.73
C LEU A 210 3.21 13.19 19.85
N THR A 211 2.84 12.59 20.97
CA THR A 211 3.74 12.30 22.07
C THR A 211 3.78 10.80 22.31
N LEU A 212 4.96 10.22 22.27
CA LEU A 212 5.21 8.87 22.78
C LEU A 212 5.46 8.99 24.27
N LYS A 213 4.61 8.38 25.08
CA LYS A 213 4.73 8.35 26.53
C LYS A 213 5.94 7.52 26.95
N LYS A 214 6.57 7.84 28.06
CA LYS A 214 7.52 6.94 28.71
C LYS A 214 6.86 5.59 28.98
N GLY A 215 7.57 4.50 28.70
CA GLY A 215 7.06 3.13 28.80
C GLY A 215 6.26 2.71 27.57
N LYS A 216 5.19 1.97 27.80
CA LYS A 216 4.40 1.29 26.76
C LYS A 216 3.51 2.25 25.98
N ASN A 217 3.64 2.19 24.65
CA ASN A 217 2.73 2.83 23.71
C ASN A 217 2.24 1.76 22.72
N ILE A 218 0.97 1.80 22.39
CA ILE A 218 0.35 0.81 21.49
C ILE A 218 0.07 1.48 20.15
N ILE A 219 0.61 0.92 19.08
CA ILE A 219 0.23 1.25 17.72
C ILE A 219 -0.71 0.17 17.22
N ARG A 220 -1.86 0.58 16.76
CA ARG A 220 -2.80 -0.25 16.03
C ARG A 220 -2.88 0.26 14.60
N GLY A 221 -2.91 -0.65 13.63
CA GLY A 221 -3.06 -0.34 12.22
C GLY A 221 -4.16 -1.18 11.57
N ALA A 222 -4.81 -0.63 10.58
CA ALA A 222 -5.67 -1.34 9.66
C ALA A 222 -5.26 -1.01 8.24
N VAL A 223 -5.04 -2.02 7.41
CA VAL A 223 -4.71 -1.87 5.98
C VAL A 223 -5.77 -2.59 5.18
N ILE A 224 -6.39 -1.89 4.23
CA ILE A 224 -7.36 -2.46 3.29
C ILE A 224 -6.77 -2.42 1.89
N ASN A 225 -6.94 -3.51 1.14
CA ASN A 225 -6.40 -3.62 -0.20
C ASN A 225 -7.41 -4.29 -1.14
N GLY A 226 -7.53 -3.72 -2.33
CA GLY A 226 -8.29 -4.31 -3.43
C GLY A 226 -7.47 -5.31 -4.22
N PRO A 227 -7.55 -5.31 -5.56
CA PRO A 227 -6.67 -6.07 -6.41
C PRO A 227 -5.28 -5.45 -6.43
N GLY A 228 -4.23 -6.25 -6.30
CA GLY A 228 -2.85 -5.80 -6.39
C GLY A 228 -1.99 -6.17 -5.18
N MET A 229 -0.80 -5.58 -5.11
CA MET A 229 0.13 -5.80 -4.00
C MET A 229 -0.37 -5.13 -2.73
N ALA A 230 -0.09 -5.74 -1.59
CA ALA A 230 -0.43 -5.22 -0.28
C ALA A 230 0.83 -5.15 0.59
N ASN A 231 1.31 -3.96 0.83
CA ASN A 231 2.48 -3.69 1.65
C ASN A 231 2.20 -2.49 2.55
N PHE A 232 2.90 -2.44 3.68
CA PHE A 232 2.97 -1.22 4.47
C PHE A 232 4.36 -1.06 5.09
N CYS A 233 4.71 0.16 5.47
CA CYS A 233 5.84 0.46 6.34
C CYS A 233 5.46 1.59 7.30
N VAL A 234 6.04 1.57 8.49
CA VAL A 234 5.79 2.57 9.53
C VAL A 234 7.09 2.87 10.26
N ARG A 235 7.30 4.14 10.57
CA ARG A 235 8.34 4.60 11.49
C ARG A 235 7.90 5.88 12.21
N PHE A 236 8.64 6.27 13.22
CA PHE A 236 8.50 7.58 13.85
C PHE A 236 9.56 8.55 13.34
N LEU A 237 9.15 9.76 13.09
CA LEU A 237 10.05 10.87 12.76
C LEU A 237 9.99 11.91 13.88
N ASP A 238 11.14 12.45 14.26
CA ASP A 238 11.23 13.55 15.22
C ASP A 238 10.81 14.91 14.60
N GLU A 239 11.01 15.96 15.34
CA GLU A 239 10.70 17.32 14.93
C GLU A 239 11.41 17.78 13.66
N LYS A 240 12.61 17.25 13.43
CA LYS A 240 13.48 17.54 12.28
C LYS A 240 13.27 16.60 11.11
N GLY A 241 12.34 15.64 11.26
CA GLY A 241 12.12 14.59 10.26
C GLY A 241 13.15 13.46 10.32
N THR A 242 13.93 13.38 11.39
CA THR A 242 14.90 12.29 11.60
C THR A 242 14.21 11.06 12.20
N PRO A 243 14.54 9.83 11.76
CA PRO A 243 13.96 8.63 12.34
C PRO A 243 14.29 8.45 13.83
N VAL A 244 13.26 8.27 14.64
CA VAL A 244 13.38 7.97 16.08
C VAL A 244 13.80 6.51 16.25
N LYS A 245 14.93 6.26 16.90
CA LYS A 245 15.48 4.91 17.09
C LYS A 245 15.66 4.52 18.56
N ASN A 246 15.64 5.50 19.47
CA ASN A 246 15.78 5.25 20.91
C ASN A 246 14.45 4.74 21.50
N LEU A 247 14.04 3.57 21.01
CA LEU A 247 12.85 2.86 21.47
C LEU A 247 13.03 1.37 21.21
N SER A 248 12.27 0.53 21.89
CA SER A 248 12.22 -0.90 21.63
C SER A 248 10.80 -1.35 21.30
N ILE A 249 10.71 -2.44 20.56
CA ILE A 249 9.48 -2.97 19.99
C ILE A 249 9.21 -4.34 20.58
N SER A 250 8.00 -4.55 21.11
CA SER A 250 7.49 -5.84 21.53
C SER A 250 6.12 -6.11 20.89
N TYR A 251 5.55 -7.26 21.21
CA TYR A 251 4.19 -7.62 20.84
C TYR A 251 3.33 -8.01 22.06
N GLU A 252 3.86 -7.70 23.28
CA GLU A 252 3.22 -7.95 24.59
C GLU A 252 3.13 -6.68 25.43
#